data_2b1c208726de8d19dbd239503554fa48
#
_entry.id   2b1c208726de8d19dbd239503554fa48
#
_cell.length_a   1.000
_cell.length_b   1.000
_cell.length_c   1.000
_cell.angle_alpha   90.00
_cell.angle_beta   90.00
_cell.angle_gamma   90.00
#
_symmetry.space_group_name_H-M   'P 1'
#
loop_
_entity.id
_entity.type
_entity.pdbx_description
1 polymer ?
#
loop_
_entity_poly.entity_id
_entity_poly.type
_entity_poly.pdbx_seq_one_letter_code
_entity_poly.pdbx_strand_id
1 'polypeptide(L)'
;MSFVFWVIVHGVADGAFKGHVTVTEVLAAKPPKGRESWALEWNETAKDLPFFRMVTSEGPKSTKALTFSSLRHNFTSLAQRDGFKDQLRVHGIRGGIANKIDPKASQATRGQALDHQNHDTYLKYQSSLKALDIQALFYDLEPDYECRDMEQSMSHHRDSNVPLQLNAATIEKFQTDDEIVKMNQRIAHMTQEIAGGLEENRDLVFERARLYSKKAKKLLAWKRDFVKNWWDTSYAEYVSGNDFSERDSTPLFDIYKKYLPERSRLSENLLKKATLDSEIGRQCLEDMVTICTSTERAVYYPGMAPEEGRCPICNKSILE
;
A
#
# COMPACT_ATOMS: atom_id res chain seq x y z
N MET A 1 5.51 12.13 -9.93
CA MET A 1 5.00 12.96 -8.81
C MET A 1 6.12 13.53 -7.99
N SER A 2 6.04 14.81 -7.64
CA SER A 2 7.04 15.46 -6.79
C SER A 2 6.64 15.36 -5.31
N PHE A 3 7.61 15.50 -4.41
CA PHE A 3 7.36 15.61 -2.98
C PHE A 3 6.40 16.76 -2.64
N VAL A 4 6.44 17.86 -3.42
CA VAL A 4 5.56 19.02 -3.28
C VAL A 4 4.07 18.64 -3.36
N PHE A 5 3.70 17.69 -4.21
CA PHE A 5 2.33 17.17 -4.29
C PHE A 5 1.82 16.69 -2.91
N TRP A 6 2.63 15.87 -2.23
CA TRP A 6 2.25 15.31 -0.93
C TRP A 6 2.22 16.37 0.17
N VAL A 7 3.11 17.37 0.09
CA VAL A 7 3.11 18.51 1.02
C VAL A 7 1.81 19.31 0.89
N ILE A 8 1.37 19.59 -0.34
CA ILE A 8 0.10 20.30 -0.59
C ILE A 8 -1.08 19.47 -0.08
N VAL A 9 -1.14 18.17 -0.46
CA VAL A 9 -2.24 17.29 -0.04
C VAL A 9 -2.39 17.26 1.48
N HIS A 10 -1.31 16.93 2.21
CA HIS A 10 -1.38 16.84 3.67
C HIS A 10 -1.58 18.21 4.32
N GLY A 11 -0.93 19.25 3.78
CA GLY A 11 -1.09 20.60 4.30
C GLY A 11 -2.51 21.14 4.19
N VAL A 12 -3.19 20.86 3.07
CA VAL A 12 -4.61 21.25 2.89
C VAL A 12 -5.53 20.35 3.70
N ALA A 13 -5.33 19.02 3.65
CA ALA A 13 -6.18 18.07 4.38
C ALA A 13 -6.17 18.28 5.89
N ASP A 14 -5.05 18.76 6.44
CA ASP A 14 -4.88 19.05 7.86
C ASP A 14 -5.21 20.50 8.23
N GLY A 15 -5.58 21.36 7.25
CA GLY A 15 -5.73 22.80 7.47
C GLY A 15 -4.44 23.45 7.98
N ALA A 16 -3.28 22.92 7.58
CA ALA A 16 -2.00 23.30 8.16
C ALA A 16 -1.40 24.59 7.57
N PHE A 17 -1.85 25.04 6.40
CA PHE A 17 -1.36 26.28 5.80
C PHE A 17 -2.07 27.50 6.39
N LYS A 18 -1.31 28.48 6.83
CA LYS A 18 -1.84 29.75 7.36
C LYS A 18 -2.43 30.58 6.23
N GLY A 19 -3.74 30.83 6.31
CA GLY A 19 -4.45 31.65 5.32
C GLY A 19 -4.78 30.98 3.99
N HIS A 20 -4.55 29.67 3.85
CA HIS A 20 -4.88 28.89 2.66
C HIS A 20 -5.54 27.57 3.07
N VAL A 21 -6.80 27.38 2.70
CA VAL A 21 -7.64 26.25 3.14
C VAL A 21 -7.92 25.26 2.01
N THR A 22 -7.73 25.67 0.76
CA THR A 22 -8.03 24.87 -0.43
C THR A 22 -6.82 24.70 -1.33
N VAL A 23 -6.84 23.64 -2.15
CA VAL A 23 -5.83 23.40 -3.20
C VAL A 23 -5.73 24.60 -4.14
N THR A 24 -6.87 25.16 -4.53
CA THR A 24 -6.93 26.32 -5.44
C THR A 24 -6.25 27.55 -4.84
N GLU A 25 -6.46 27.85 -3.57
CA GLU A 25 -5.81 28.97 -2.88
C GLU A 25 -4.29 28.79 -2.79
N VAL A 26 -3.83 27.56 -2.46
CA VAL A 26 -2.39 27.24 -2.41
C VAL A 26 -1.73 27.40 -3.77
N LEU A 27 -2.37 26.92 -4.84
CA LEU A 27 -1.83 27.01 -6.20
C LEU A 27 -1.91 28.43 -6.78
N ALA A 28 -2.88 29.25 -6.33
CA ALA A 28 -3.02 30.65 -6.72
C ALA A 28 -2.09 31.58 -5.95
N ALA A 29 -1.47 31.12 -4.87
CA ALA A 29 -0.57 31.92 -4.05
C ALA A 29 0.62 32.42 -4.87
N LYS A 30 0.82 33.75 -4.89
CA LYS A 30 1.91 34.40 -5.61
C LYS A 30 2.79 35.18 -4.65
N PRO A 31 4.10 35.27 -4.93
CA PRO A 31 4.98 36.13 -4.15
C PRO A 31 4.47 37.59 -4.13
N PRO A 32 4.62 38.30 -3.02
CA PRO A 32 4.32 39.70 -2.95
C PRO A 32 5.09 40.51 -4.00
N LYS A 33 4.53 41.66 -4.41
CA LYS A 33 5.17 42.54 -5.41
C LYS A 33 6.61 42.87 -5.01
N GLY A 34 7.55 42.64 -5.90
CA GLY A 34 8.98 42.88 -5.68
C GLY A 34 9.75 41.71 -5.02
N ARG A 35 9.11 40.56 -4.81
CA ARG A 35 9.78 39.33 -4.34
C ARG A 35 9.66 38.22 -5.38
N GLU A 36 10.73 37.44 -5.56
CA GLU A 36 10.76 36.31 -6.49
C GLU A 36 10.19 35.02 -5.84
N SER A 37 10.19 34.94 -4.54
CA SER A 37 9.72 33.77 -3.78
C SER A 37 9.04 34.21 -2.49
N TRP A 38 8.16 33.32 -2.00
CA TRP A 38 7.47 33.48 -0.73
C TRP A 38 7.30 32.11 -0.08
N ALA A 39 7.63 32.02 1.22
CA ALA A 39 7.40 30.82 2.01
C ALA A 39 5.97 30.81 2.55
N LEU A 40 5.23 29.73 2.29
CA LEU A 40 3.96 29.49 2.94
C LEU A 40 4.20 29.15 4.42
N GLU A 41 3.51 29.83 5.31
CA GLU A 41 3.62 29.58 6.75
C GLU A 41 2.68 28.46 7.20
N TRP A 42 3.15 27.70 8.20
CA TRP A 42 2.31 26.71 8.87
C TRP A 42 1.52 27.33 10.00
N ASN A 43 0.30 26.86 10.21
CA ASN A 43 -0.46 27.14 11.42
C ASN A 43 0.29 26.64 12.66
N GLU A 44 0.25 27.38 13.75
CA GLU A 44 0.93 26.99 15.00
C GLU A 44 0.45 25.63 15.51
N THR A 45 -0.83 25.31 15.36
CA THR A 45 -1.42 24.03 15.76
C THR A 45 -0.93 22.82 14.93
N ALA A 46 -0.38 23.09 13.74
CA ALA A 46 0.09 22.04 12.85
C ALA A 46 1.60 21.76 12.96
N LYS A 47 2.38 22.68 13.53
CA LYS A 47 3.86 22.59 13.58
C LYS A 47 4.38 21.37 14.31
N ASP A 48 3.70 20.96 15.37
CA ASP A 48 4.10 19.82 16.21
C ASP A 48 3.42 18.50 15.79
N LEU A 49 2.59 18.52 14.76
CA LEU A 49 1.91 17.32 14.29
C LEU A 49 2.80 16.53 13.33
N PRO A 50 2.81 15.19 13.41
CA PRO A 50 3.56 14.38 12.47
C PRO A 50 2.94 14.49 11.06
N PHE A 51 3.78 14.69 10.06
CA PHE A 51 3.36 14.78 8.66
C PHE A 51 2.74 13.47 8.16
N PHE A 52 3.39 12.33 8.42
CA PHE A 52 2.82 11.00 8.17
C PHE A 52 2.32 10.42 9.48
N ARG A 53 1.04 10.10 9.53
CA ARG A 53 0.36 9.63 10.76
C ARG A 53 0.09 8.15 10.73
N MET A 54 0.05 7.57 11.91
CA MET A 54 -0.39 6.19 12.11
C MET A 54 -1.88 6.08 11.80
N VAL A 55 -2.25 5.14 10.94
CA VAL A 55 -3.64 4.81 10.62
C VAL A 55 -4.06 3.57 11.40
N THR A 56 -5.22 3.64 12.04
CA THR A 56 -5.84 2.53 12.78
C THR A 56 -7.22 2.21 12.20
N SER A 57 -7.90 1.21 12.73
CA SER A 57 -9.30 0.90 12.36
C SER A 57 -10.28 2.05 12.64
N GLU A 58 -9.91 2.97 13.55
CA GLU A 58 -10.68 4.17 13.88
C GLU A 58 -10.32 5.37 13.02
N GLY A 59 -9.36 5.24 12.12
CA GLY A 59 -8.83 6.30 11.27
C GLY A 59 -7.42 6.77 11.67
N PRO A 60 -6.94 7.88 11.08
CA PRO A 60 -5.63 8.43 11.37
C PRO A 60 -5.57 9.03 12.77
N LYS A 61 -4.50 8.72 13.51
CA LYS A 61 -4.25 9.30 14.85
C LYS A 61 -3.50 10.62 14.70
N SER A 62 -4.12 11.72 15.13
CA SER A 62 -3.59 13.07 14.93
C SER A 62 -2.18 13.30 15.48
N THR A 63 -1.83 12.69 16.62
CA THR A 63 -0.56 12.92 17.32
C THR A 63 0.47 11.82 17.19
N LYS A 64 0.13 10.68 16.53
CA LYS A 64 1.05 9.54 16.40
C LYS A 64 1.62 9.45 15.00
N ALA A 65 2.95 9.53 14.90
CA ALA A 65 3.66 9.33 13.64
C ALA A 65 3.52 7.89 13.13
N LEU A 66 3.54 7.73 11.80
CA LEU A 66 3.64 6.44 11.16
C LEU A 66 4.98 5.79 11.52
N THR A 67 4.94 4.62 12.13
CA THR A 67 6.16 3.89 12.46
C THR A 67 6.75 3.20 11.23
N PHE A 68 8.08 3.02 11.21
CA PHE A 68 8.74 2.29 10.14
C PHE A 68 8.24 0.84 10.03
N SER A 69 7.92 0.20 11.15
CA SER A 69 7.34 -1.16 11.16
C SER A 69 5.99 -1.22 10.48
N SER A 70 5.12 -0.23 10.71
CA SER A 70 3.82 -0.13 10.03
C SER A 70 3.99 0.14 8.53
N LEU A 71 4.87 1.07 8.16
CA LEU A 71 5.19 1.33 6.75
C LEU A 71 5.70 0.07 6.05
N ARG A 72 6.66 -0.62 6.66
CA ARG A 72 7.21 -1.87 6.12
C ARG A 72 6.16 -2.95 5.95
N HIS A 73 5.29 -3.12 6.95
CA HIS A 73 4.20 -4.09 6.89
C HIS A 73 3.22 -3.78 5.76
N ASN A 74 2.78 -2.53 5.65
CA ASN A 74 1.86 -2.09 4.61
C ASN A 74 2.46 -2.25 3.21
N PHE A 75 3.73 -1.86 3.05
CA PHE A 75 4.44 -2.00 1.78
C PHE A 75 4.58 -3.46 1.34
N THR A 76 5.01 -4.34 2.26
CA THR A 76 5.11 -5.79 1.98
C THR A 76 3.74 -6.40 1.65
N SER A 77 2.71 -6.03 2.41
CA SER A 77 1.34 -6.51 2.17
C SER A 77 0.80 -6.04 0.82
N LEU A 78 1.08 -4.79 0.44
CA LEU A 78 0.69 -4.25 -0.86
C LEU A 78 1.38 -5.01 -2.01
N ALA A 79 2.68 -5.25 -1.90
CA ALA A 79 3.43 -6.00 -2.89
C ALA A 79 2.90 -7.42 -3.08
N GLN A 80 2.59 -8.11 -1.98
CA GLN A 80 1.98 -9.45 -2.04
C GLN A 80 0.60 -9.44 -2.73
N ARG A 81 -0.21 -8.40 -2.49
CA ARG A 81 -1.52 -8.22 -3.18
C ARG A 81 -1.36 -7.94 -4.67
N ASP A 82 -0.28 -7.29 -5.06
CA ASP A 82 0.06 -7.01 -6.46
C ASP A 82 0.73 -8.21 -7.17
N GLY A 83 0.82 -9.36 -6.49
CA GLY A 83 1.29 -10.62 -7.06
C GLY A 83 2.81 -10.81 -7.07
N PHE A 84 3.56 -10.09 -6.23
CA PHE A 84 4.99 -10.35 -6.09
C PHE A 84 5.25 -11.61 -5.27
N LYS A 85 6.11 -12.50 -5.80
CA LYS A 85 6.59 -13.71 -5.11
C LYS A 85 7.49 -13.36 -3.95
N ASP A 86 8.42 -12.45 -4.21
CA ASP A 86 9.43 -12.04 -3.26
C ASP A 86 8.91 -10.97 -2.31
N GLN A 87 9.41 -11.01 -1.08
CA GLN A 87 9.10 -9.99 -0.10
C GLN A 87 9.79 -8.67 -0.46
N LEU A 88 9.07 -7.77 -1.11
CA LEU A 88 9.59 -6.44 -1.38
C LEU A 88 9.85 -5.69 -0.09
N ARG A 89 11.03 -5.10 0.01
CA ARG A 89 11.45 -4.29 1.16
C ARG A 89 11.48 -2.81 0.76
N VAL A 90 11.15 -1.92 1.69
CA VAL A 90 11.27 -0.46 1.48
C VAL A 90 12.66 -0.08 0.98
N HIS A 91 13.69 -0.77 1.47
CA HIS A 91 15.08 -0.60 1.02
C HIS A 91 15.29 -0.95 -0.47
N GLY A 92 14.49 -1.85 -1.03
CA GLY A 92 14.52 -2.20 -2.46
C GLY A 92 14.15 -1.02 -3.37
N ILE A 93 13.29 -0.10 -2.91
CA ILE A 93 12.99 1.14 -3.64
C ILE A 93 14.27 1.97 -3.83
N ARG A 94 15.07 2.10 -2.77
CA ARG A 94 16.33 2.82 -2.80
C ARG A 94 17.33 2.16 -3.78
N GLY A 95 17.39 0.82 -3.77
CA GLY A 95 18.19 0.06 -4.73
C GLY A 95 17.76 0.28 -6.17
N GLY A 96 16.44 0.27 -6.44
CA GLY A 96 15.90 0.55 -7.76
C GLY A 96 16.23 1.97 -8.26
N ILE A 97 16.15 2.97 -7.38
CA ILE A 97 16.56 4.35 -7.69
C ILE A 97 18.07 4.39 -7.99
N ALA A 98 18.88 3.75 -7.14
CA ALA A 98 20.33 3.69 -7.32
C ALA A 98 20.71 3.12 -8.68
N ASN A 99 20.12 2.00 -9.08
CA ASN A 99 20.38 1.37 -10.37
C ASN A 99 19.92 2.21 -11.57
N LYS A 100 18.80 2.95 -11.46
CA LYS A 100 18.33 3.86 -12.52
C LYS A 100 19.18 5.13 -12.67
N ILE A 101 19.77 5.60 -11.59
CA ILE A 101 20.62 6.80 -11.60
C ILE A 101 22.03 6.47 -12.10
N ASP A 102 22.52 5.26 -11.81
CA ASP A 102 23.91 4.86 -12.08
C ASP A 102 24.40 5.17 -13.50
N PRO A 103 23.73 4.77 -14.58
CA PRO A 103 24.20 5.03 -15.93
C PRO A 103 24.06 6.50 -16.36
N LYS A 104 23.34 7.34 -15.60
CA LYS A 104 22.97 8.70 -15.99
C LYS A 104 23.60 9.80 -15.16
N ALA A 105 24.26 9.45 -14.05
CA ALA A 105 24.79 10.41 -13.09
C ALA A 105 26.23 10.13 -12.73
N SER A 106 26.99 11.20 -12.46
CA SER A 106 28.33 11.08 -11.88
C SER A 106 28.29 10.43 -10.50
N GLN A 107 29.40 9.87 -10.08
CA GLN A 107 29.54 9.29 -8.74
C GLN A 107 29.16 10.28 -7.63
N ALA A 108 29.54 11.54 -7.77
CA ALA A 108 29.22 12.60 -6.82
C ALA A 108 27.70 12.87 -6.77
N THR A 109 27.06 13.02 -7.93
CA THR A 109 25.61 13.24 -8.02
C THR A 109 24.82 12.06 -7.47
N ARG A 110 25.26 10.84 -7.75
CA ARG A 110 24.67 9.61 -7.21
C ARG A 110 24.81 9.54 -5.69
N GLY A 111 25.99 9.85 -5.14
CA GLY A 111 26.22 9.92 -3.70
C GLY A 111 25.31 10.94 -3.04
N GLN A 112 25.17 12.13 -3.62
CA GLN A 112 24.25 13.16 -3.12
C GLN A 112 22.78 12.74 -3.20
N ALA A 113 22.34 12.16 -4.30
CA ALA A 113 20.94 11.71 -4.47
C ALA A 113 20.56 10.59 -3.49
N LEU A 114 21.51 9.73 -3.12
CA LEU A 114 21.33 8.62 -2.21
C LEU A 114 21.75 8.94 -0.77
N ASP A 115 22.22 10.16 -0.49
CA ASP A 115 22.75 10.56 0.81
C ASP A 115 23.84 9.59 1.33
N HIS A 116 24.78 9.22 0.45
CA HIS A 116 25.89 8.35 0.78
C HIS A 116 27.12 9.17 1.13
N GLN A 117 27.60 9.05 2.35
CA GLN A 117 28.87 9.64 2.78
C GLN A 117 30.09 8.89 2.23
N ASN A 118 29.95 7.57 2.00
CA ASN A 118 30.99 6.73 1.42
C ASN A 118 30.52 6.19 0.05
N HIS A 119 31.37 6.35 -0.96
CA HIS A 119 31.10 5.89 -2.32
C HIS A 119 30.93 4.38 -2.41
N ASP A 120 31.62 3.59 -1.58
CA ASP A 120 31.52 2.13 -1.59
C ASP A 120 30.14 1.63 -1.08
N THR A 121 29.38 2.48 -0.39
CA THR A 121 28.03 2.15 0.06
C THR A 121 27.11 1.84 -1.11
N TYR A 122 27.36 2.45 -2.29
CA TYR A 122 26.58 2.20 -3.49
C TYR A 122 26.69 0.75 -3.97
N LEU A 123 27.84 0.11 -3.85
CA LEU A 123 28.07 -1.27 -4.29
C LEU A 123 27.08 -2.27 -3.67
N LYS A 124 26.58 -1.97 -2.46
CA LYS A 124 25.56 -2.77 -1.78
C LYS A 124 24.18 -2.71 -2.44
N TYR A 125 23.95 -1.71 -3.26
CA TYR A 125 22.68 -1.51 -3.97
C TYR A 125 22.77 -1.90 -5.44
N GLN A 126 23.97 -2.13 -5.94
CA GLN A 126 24.18 -2.50 -7.32
C GLN A 126 23.50 -3.82 -7.63
N SER A 127 22.68 -3.83 -8.68
CA SER A 127 22.07 -5.06 -9.16
C SER A 127 23.14 -6.06 -9.62
N SER A 128 22.88 -7.34 -9.43
CA SER A 128 23.67 -8.40 -10.05
C SER A 128 23.51 -8.40 -11.58
N LEU A 129 22.43 -7.80 -12.08
CA LEU A 129 22.20 -7.59 -13.50
C LEU A 129 22.95 -6.34 -13.95
N LYS A 130 23.82 -6.49 -14.94
CA LYS A 130 24.65 -5.40 -15.45
C LYS A 130 23.79 -4.38 -16.19
N ALA A 131 23.94 -3.09 -15.84
CA ALA A 131 23.25 -2.00 -16.55
C ALA A 131 23.84 -1.71 -17.93
N LEU A 132 25.04 -2.24 -18.22
CA LEU A 132 25.79 -1.96 -19.45
C LEU A 132 25.76 -3.18 -20.36
N ASP A 133 25.46 -2.97 -21.63
CA ASP A 133 25.55 -4.02 -22.65
C ASP A 133 27.01 -4.20 -23.08
N ILE A 134 27.70 -5.07 -22.37
CA ILE A 134 29.13 -5.35 -22.61
C ILE A 134 29.34 -6.01 -23.96
N GLN A 135 28.39 -6.83 -24.43
CA GLN A 135 28.49 -7.47 -25.74
C GLN A 135 28.37 -6.44 -26.87
N ALA A 136 27.37 -5.57 -26.80
CA ALA A 136 27.22 -4.51 -27.78
C ALA A 136 28.46 -3.62 -27.80
N LEU A 137 28.97 -3.21 -26.66
CA LEU A 137 30.22 -2.42 -26.56
C LEU A 137 31.43 -3.15 -27.11
N PHE A 138 31.57 -4.45 -26.90
CA PHE A 138 32.71 -5.22 -27.36
C PHE A 138 32.71 -5.37 -28.89
N TYR A 139 31.52 -5.40 -29.50
CA TYR A 139 31.35 -5.53 -30.97
C TYR A 139 31.05 -4.21 -31.66
N ASP A 140 31.18 -3.05 -30.99
CA ASP A 140 30.86 -1.73 -31.52
C ASP A 140 29.40 -1.63 -32.06
N LEU A 141 28.47 -2.32 -31.40
CA LEU A 141 27.06 -2.30 -31.73
C LEU A 141 26.28 -1.30 -30.86
N GLU A 142 25.11 -0.87 -31.33
CA GLU A 142 24.19 -0.09 -30.53
C GLU A 142 23.65 -0.94 -29.37
N PRO A 143 23.71 -0.43 -28.11
CA PRO A 143 23.19 -1.15 -26.95
C PRO A 143 21.67 -1.33 -26.99
N ASP A 144 21.19 -2.53 -26.68
CA ASP A 144 19.77 -2.81 -26.52
C ASP A 144 19.30 -2.44 -25.10
N TYR A 145 18.88 -1.21 -24.94
CA TYR A 145 18.37 -0.70 -23.66
C TYR A 145 17.00 -1.28 -23.29
N GLU A 146 16.15 -1.63 -24.25
CA GLU A 146 14.84 -2.22 -23.99
C GLU A 146 14.99 -3.62 -23.41
N CYS A 147 15.86 -4.44 -23.97
CA CYS A 147 16.19 -5.75 -23.41
C CYS A 147 16.76 -5.63 -22.00
N ARG A 148 17.61 -4.65 -21.75
CA ARG A 148 18.18 -4.39 -20.41
C ARG A 148 17.14 -3.96 -19.38
N ASP A 149 16.24 -3.07 -19.75
CA ASP A 149 15.14 -2.65 -18.88
C ASP A 149 14.21 -3.82 -18.59
N MET A 150 13.97 -4.71 -19.56
CA MET A 150 13.22 -5.94 -19.38
C MET A 150 13.93 -6.90 -18.43
N GLU A 151 15.22 -7.19 -18.63
CA GLU A 151 16.03 -8.03 -17.73
C GLU A 151 16.00 -7.52 -16.28
N GLN A 152 16.13 -6.20 -16.08
CA GLN A 152 16.05 -5.60 -14.75
C GLN A 152 14.65 -5.72 -14.12
N SER A 153 13.59 -5.65 -14.94
CA SER A 153 12.22 -5.85 -14.46
C SER A 153 11.95 -7.29 -14.04
N MET A 154 12.63 -8.26 -14.66
CA MET A 154 12.52 -9.70 -14.34
C MET A 154 13.21 -10.07 -13.01
N SER A 155 13.95 -9.17 -12.38
CA SER A 155 14.61 -9.42 -11.09
C SER A 155 13.62 -9.73 -9.95
N HIS A 156 12.35 -9.40 -10.13
CA HIS A 156 11.27 -9.70 -9.20
C HIS A 156 10.17 -10.50 -9.90
N HIS A 157 9.95 -11.73 -9.43
CA HIS A 157 8.86 -12.55 -9.95
C HIS A 157 7.52 -11.95 -9.53
N ARG A 158 6.72 -11.56 -10.53
CA ARG A 158 5.37 -11.04 -10.35
C ARG A 158 4.43 -11.76 -11.29
N ASP A 159 3.30 -12.21 -10.76
CA ASP A 159 2.21 -12.77 -11.54
C ASP A 159 0.88 -12.23 -11.04
N SER A 160 0.08 -11.66 -11.93
CA SER A 160 -1.25 -11.14 -11.61
C SER A 160 -2.25 -12.24 -11.23
N ASN A 161 -1.96 -13.51 -11.58
CA ASN A 161 -2.83 -14.64 -11.29
C ASN A 161 -2.59 -15.28 -9.91
N VAL A 162 -1.62 -14.79 -9.12
CA VAL A 162 -1.40 -15.25 -7.74
C VAL A 162 -2.70 -15.14 -6.93
N PRO A 163 -3.16 -16.23 -6.29
CA PRO A 163 -4.38 -16.20 -5.52
C PRO A 163 -4.26 -15.27 -4.31
N LEU A 164 -5.15 -14.29 -4.21
CA LEU A 164 -5.19 -13.34 -3.10
C LEU A 164 -5.88 -13.92 -1.86
N GLN A 165 -6.71 -14.94 -2.05
CA GLN A 165 -7.49 -15.60 -1.00
C GLN A 165 -7.41 -17.12 -1.14
N LEU A 166 -7.68 -17.81 -0.04
CA LEU A 166 -7.86 -19.26 -0.07
C LEU A 166 -9.09 -19.61 -0.91
N ASN A 167 -9.01 -20.69 -1.68
CA ASN A 167 -10.17 -21.25 -2.35
C ASN A 167 -11.12 -21.95 -1.36
N ALA A 168 -12.36 -22.21 -1.78
CA ALA A 168 -13.40 -22.79 -0.92
C ALA A 168 -12.95 -24.11 -0.27
N ALA A 169 -12.32 -25.00 -1.02
CA ALA A 169 -11.83 -26.30 -0.52
C ALA A 169 -10.77 -26.14 0.57
N THR A 170 -9.88 -25.16 0.44
CA THR A 170 -8.84 -24.90 1.45
C THR A 170 -9.42 -24.24 2.68
N ILE A 171 -10.44 -23.36 2.52
CA ILE A 171 -11.18 -22.76 3.64
C ILE A 171 -11.89 -23.87 4.43
N GLU A 172 -12.56 -24.79 3.76
CA GLU A 172 -13.24 -25.91 4.39
C GLU A 172 -12.25 -26.81 5.18
N LYS A 173 -11.12 -27.15 4.59
CA LYS A 173 -10.04 -27.89 5.29
C LYS A 173 -9.53 -27.12 6.51
N PHE A 174 -9.36 -25.80 6.41
CA PHE A 174 -8.98 -24.96 7.56
C PHE A 174 -10.03 -24.98 8.66
N GLN A 175 -11.32 -24.90 8.30
CA GLN A 175 -12.42 -24.89 9.28
C GLN A 175 -12.59 -26.24 9.98
N THR A 176 -12.26 -27.34 9.30
CA THR A 176 -12.34 -28.72 9.83
C THR A 176 -11.06 -29.20 10.51
N ASP A 177 -9.97 -28.40 10.48
CA ASP A 177 -8.75 -28.69 11.22
C ASP A 177 -9.03 -28.82 12.73
N ASP A 178 -8.59 -29.94 13.33
CA ASP A 178 -8.87 -30.27 14.72
C ASP A 178 -8.48 -29.17 15.72
N GLU A 179 -7.35 -28.47 15.46
CA GLU A 179 -6.92 -27.39 16.35
C GLU A 179 -7.80 -26.14 16.19
N ILE A 180 -8.26 -25.87 14.97
CA ILE A 180 -9.20 -24.77 14.69
C ILE A 180 -10.56 -25.05 15.32
N VAL A 181 -11.05 -26.28 15.18
CA VAL A 181 -12.33 -26.71 15.81
C VAL A 181 -12.26 -26.55 17.33
N LYS A 182 -11.20 -27.04 17.97
CA LYS A 182 -11.00 -26.88 19.42
C LYS A 182 -10.91 -25.41 19.84
N MET A 183 -10.19 -24.57 19.06
CA MET A 183 -10.13 -23.14 19.34
C MET A 183 -11.51 -22.47 19.21
N ASN A 184 -12.29 -22.84 18.19
CA ASN A 184 -13.64 -22.30 18.00
C ASN A 184 -14.57 -22.67 19.14
N GLN A 185 -14.54 -23.92 19.59
CA GLN A 185 -15.33 -24.39 20.75
C GLN A 185 -14.95 -23.62 22.03
N ARG A 186 -13.64 -23.45 22.28
CA ARG A 186 -13.19 -22.69 23.47
C ARG A 186 -13.58 -21.22 23.39
N ILE A 187 -13.47 -20.58 22.21
CA ILE A 187 -13.91 -19.20 21.98
C ILE A 187 -15.42 -19.07 22.23
N ALA A 188 -16.23 -20.00 21.71
CA ALA A 188 -17.67 -20.00 21.92
C ALA A 188 -18.05 -20.12 23.41
N HIS A 189 -17.42 -21.05 24.11
CA HIS A 189 -17.62 -21.23 25.59
C HIS A 189 -17.29 -19.95 26.34
N MET A 190 -16.09 -19.36 26.11
CA MET A 190 -15.71 -18.11 26.77
C MET A 190 -16.66 -16.96 26.42
N THR A 191 -17.18 -16.92 25.19
CA THR A 191 -18.13 -15.89 24.79
C THR A 191 -19.43 -15.97 25.56
N GLN A 192 -19.90 -17.18 25.84
CA GLN A 192 -21.08 -17.41 26.70
C GLN A 192 -20.83 -17.02 28.16
N GLU A 193 -19.66 -17.36 28.71
CA GLU A 193 -19.27 -17.00 30.07
C GLU A 193 -19.15 -15.48 30.27
N ILE A 194 -18.57 -14.77 29.25
CA ILE A 194 -18.41 -13.31 29.29
C ILE A 194 -19.75 -12.58 29.19
N ALA A 195 -20.76 -13.14 28.52
CA ALA A 195 -22.08 -12.53 28.38
C ALA A 195 -22.80 -12.34 29.71
N GLY A 196 -22.38 -13.05 30.78
CA GLY A 196 -22.94 -12.95 32.11
C GLY A 196 -22.38 -11.85 33.02
N GLY A 197 -21.33 -11.10 32.61
CA GLY A 197 -20.78 -9.99 33.40
C GLY A 197 -19.34 -9.61 33.01
N LEU A 198 -19.14 -8.40 32.51
CA LEU A 198 -17.87 -7.94 31.92
C LEU A 198 -16.74 -7.68 32.94
N GLU A 199 -17.05 -7.27 34.16
CA GLU A 199 -16.04 -6.90 35.17
C GLU A 199 -15.43 -8.09 35.90
N GLU A 200 -16.19 -9.13 36.12
CA GLU A 200 -15.71 -10.35 36.81
C GLU A 200 -14.88 -11.28 35.88
N ASN A 201 -14.91 -11.10 34.55
CA ASN A 201 -14.36 -12.03 33.58
C ASN A 201 -13.21 -11.46 32.75
N ARG A 202 -12.44 -10.51 33.29
CA ARG A 202 -11.36 -9.80 32.56
C ARG A 202 -10.32 -10.76 32.00
N ASP A 203 -9.95 -11.78 32.71
CA ASP A 203 -8.97 -12.79 32.28
C ASP A 203 -9.49 -13.62 31.09
N LEU A 204 -10.80 -13.97 31.11
CA LEU A 204 -11.44 -14.67 29.99
C LEU A 204 -11.49 -13.82 28.72
N VAL A 205 -11.70 -12.51 28.85
CA VAL A 205 -11.62 -11.58 27.69
C VAL A 205 -10.23 -11.59 27.06
N PHE A 206 -9.17 -11.54 27.88
CA PHE A 206 -7.79 -11.61 27.40
C PHE A 206 -7.46 -12.98 26.79
N GLU A 207 -7.87 -14.07 27.41
CA GLU A 207 -7.65 -15.43 26.89
C GLU A 207 -8.36 -15.60 25.54
N ARG A 208 -9.62 -15.17 25.42
CA ARG A 208 -10.37 -15.17 24.16
C ARG A 208 -9.66 -14.36 23.07
N ALA A 209 -9.17 -13.17 23.38
CA ALA A 209 -8.41 -12.35 22.44
C ALA A 209 -7.13 -13.05 21.98
N ARG A 210 -6.42 -13.75 22.87
CA ARG A 210 -5.24 -14.57 22.51
C ARG A 210 -5.60 -15.71 21.56
N LEU A 211 -6.73 -16.39 21.76
CA LEU A 211 -7.19 -17.44 20.86
C LEU A 211 -7.56 -16.90 19.47
N TYR A 212 -8.25 -15.77 19.38
CA TYR A 212 -8.49 -15.10 18.11
C TYR A 212 -7.19 -14.74 17.41
N SER A 213 -6.22 -14.20 18.13
CA SER A 213 -4.89 -13.89 17.58
C SER A 213 -4.16 -15.13 17.08
N LYS A 214 -4.22 -16.25 17.85
CA LYS A 214 -3.63 -17.53 17.44
C LYS A 214 -4.29 -18.07 16.18
N LYS A 215 -5.62 -18.05 16.11
CA LYS A 215 -6.39 -18.45 14.92
C LYS A 215 -6.04 -17.60 13.69
N ALA A 216 -5.94 -16.28 13.85
CA ALA A 216 -5.55 -15.37 12.78
C ALA A 216 -4.13 -15.65 12.27
N LYS A 217 -3.18 -15.94 13.16
CA LYS A 217 -1.81 -16.33 12.78
C LYS A 217 -1.79 -17.64 11.98
N LYS A 218 -2.59 -18.63 12.39
CA LYS A 218 -2.72 -19.90 11.64
C LYS A 218 -3.32 -19.67 10.26
N LEU A 219 -4.38 -18.90 10.16
CA LEU A 219 -4.97 -18.55 8.85
C LEU A 219 -3.97 -17.87 7.94
N LEU A 220 -3.14 -16.98 8.49
CA LEU A 220 -2.07 -16.33 7.73
C LEU A 220 -1.00 -17.32 7.27
N ALA A 221 -0.65 -18.30 8.09
CA ALA A 221 0.28 -19.37 7.71
C ALA A 221 -0.31 -20.20 6.54
N TRP A 222 -1.56 -20.63 6.66
CA TRP A 222 -2.24 -21.36 5.58
C TRP A 222 -2.29 -20.57 4.28
N LYS A 223 -2.56 -19.26 4.34
CA LYS A 223 -2.51 -18.39 3.15
C LYS A 223 -1.12 -18.35 2.51
N ARG A 224 -0.07 -18.27 3.33
CA ARG A 224 1.32 -18.29 2.82
C ARG A 224 1.66 -19.60 2.14
N ASP A 225 1.30 -20.72 2.77
CA ASP A 225 1.55 -22.04 2.23
C ASP A 225 0.76 -22.27 0.94
N PHE A 226 -0.48 -21.78 0.86
CA PHE A 226 -1.30 -21.82 -0.33
C PHE A 226 -0.68 -21.03 -1.49
N VAL A 227 -0.25 -19.81 -1.24
CA VAL A 227 0.43 -18.98 -2.25
C VAL A 227 1.77 -19.59 -2.65
N LYS A 228 2.54 -20.10 -1.70
CA LYS A 228 3.80 -20.78 -1.99
C LYS A 228 3.57 -21.99 -2.91
N ASN A 229 2.61 -22.86 -2.55
CA ASN A 229 2.28 -24.02 -3.35
C ASN A 229 1.82 -23.65 -4.77
N TRP A 230 1.07 -22.55 -4.90
CA TRP A 230 0.67 -22.02 -6.20
C TRP A 230 1.90 -21.65 -7.05
N TRP A 231 2.89 -20.95 -6.47
CA TRP A 231 4.14 -20.62 -7.16
C TRP A 231 4.94 -21.87 -7.58
N ASP A 232 4.91 -22.91 -6.76
CA ASP A 232 5.65 -24.16 -7.03
C ASP A 232 4.97 -24.98 -8.13
N THR A 233 3.65 -24.86 -8.33
CA THR A 233 2.87 -25.66 -9.30
C THR A 233 2.51 -24.89 -10.57
N SER A 234 2.39 -23.56 -10.52
CA SER A 234 1.91 -22.73 -11.64
C SER A 234 2.73 -22.90 -12.92
N TYR A 235 4.05 -23.07 -12.81
CA TYR A 235 4.90 -23.28 -13.98
C TYR A 235 4.53 -24.57 -14.75
N ALA A 236 4.28 -25.65 -14.05
CA ALA A 236 3.87 -26.93 -14.68
C ALA A 236 2.50 -26.81 -15.35
N GLU A 237 1.59 -26.04 -14.77
CA GLU A 237 0.28 -25.78 -15.33
C GLU A 237 0.37 -24.91 -16.59
N TYR A 238 1.20 -23.85 -16.60
CA TYR A 238 1.48 -23.06 -17.79
C TYR A 238 2.06 -23.90 -18.94
N VAL A 239 3.05 -24.74 -18.63
CA VAL A 239 3.68 -25.62 -19.63
C VAL A 239 2.71 -26.67 -20.17
N SER A 240 1.74 -27.11 -19.36
CA SER A 240 0.70 -28.06 -19.75
C SER A 240 -0.39 -27.44 -20.64
N GLY A 241 -0.32 -26.13 -20.89
CA GLY A 241 -1.34 -25.42 -21.70
C GLY A 241 -2.67 -25.24 -20.97
N ASN A 242 -2.71 -25.46 -19.67
CA ASN A 242 -3.83 -25.07 -18.85
C ASN A 242 -3.82 -23.53 -18.79
N ASP A 243 -4.64 -22.93 -19.66
CA ASP A 243 -4.89 -21.49 -19.58
C ASP A 243 -5.48 -21.21 -18.21
N PHE A 244 -4.73 -20.48 -17.39
CA PHE A 244 -5.37 -19.79 -16.28
C PHE A 244 -6.34 -18.82 -16.91
N SER A 245 -7.63 -19.22 -16.98
CA SER A 245 -8.70 -18.33 -17.38
C SER A 245 -8.39 -16.98 -16.75
N GLU A 246 -8.29 -15.93 -17.57
CA GLU A 246 -8.19 -14.56 -17.09
C GLU A 246 -9.08 -14.49 -15.86
N ARG A 247 -8.50 -14.18 -14.69
CA ARG A 247 -9.34 -13.98 -13.53
C ARG A 247 -10.45 -13.12 -14.02
N ASP A 248 -11.68 -13.56 -13.80
CA ASP A 248 -12.84 -12.71 -13.89
C ASP A 248 -12.54 -11.52 -12.97
N SER A 249 -11.65 -10.68 -13.48
CA SER A 249 -11.28 -9.40 -12.93
C SER A 249 -12.41 -8.47 -13.30
N THR A 250 -13.61 -8.81 -12.79
CA THR A 250 -14.51 -7.72 -12.46
C THR A 250 -13.69 -6.93 -11.48
N PRO A 251 -13.00 -5.91 -11.96
CA PRO A 251 -11.92 -5.35 -11.15
C PRO A 251 -12.62 -4.88 -9.90
N LEU A 252 -12.12 -5.30 -8.74
CA LEU A 252 -12.52 -4.71 -7.46
C LEU A 252 -12.59 -3.17 -7.60
N PHE A 253 -11.81 -2.62 -8.50
CA PHE A 253 -11.78 -1.21 -8.89
C PHE A 253 -13.04 -0.72 -9.61
N ASP A 254 -13.66 -1.49 -10.50
CA ASP A 254 -14.91 -1.06 -11.17
C ASP A 254 -16.09 -1.03 -10.19
N ILE A 255 -16.05 -1.92 -9.21
CA ILE A 255 -17.01 -1.92 -8.12
C ILE A 255 -16.85 -0.65 -7.27
N TYR A 256 -15.63 -0.26 -6.95
CA TYR A 256 -15.37 0.95 -6.16
C TYR A 256 -15.49 2.25 -6.96
N LYS A 257 -15.45 2.20 -8.29
CA LYS A 257 -15.56 3.39 -9.15
C LYS A 257 -16.80 4.21 -8.87
N LYS A 258 -17.90 3.55 -8.53
CA LYS A 258 -19.18 4.19 -8.18
C LYS A 258 -19.11 4.89 -6.79
N TYR A 259 -18.40 4.32 -5.83
CA TYR A 259 -18.39 4.77 -4.44
C TYR A 259 -17.19 5.64 -4.09
N LEU A 260 -16.09 5.49 -4.81
CA LEU A 260 -14.85 6.25 -4.65
C LEU A 260 -14.34 6.68 -6.03
N PRO A 261 -15.06 7.58 -6.73
CA PRO A 261 -14.69 8.04 -8.07
C PRO A 261 -13.32 8.73 -8.06
N GLU A 262 -12.95 9.40 -6.95
CA GLU A 262 -11.63 10.02 -6.72
C GLU A 262 -10.50 8.99 -6.89
N ARG A 263 -10.65 7.82 -6.28
CA ARG A 263 -9.66 6.73 -6.38
C ARG A 263 -9.50 6.24 -7.83
N SER A 264 -10.59 6.14 -8.58
CA SER A 264 -10.54 5.73 -9.98
C SER A 264 -9.79 6.77 -10.82
N ARG A 265 -10.13 8.06 -10.67
CA ARG A 265 -9.44 9.15 -11.37
C ARG A 265 -7.96 9.22 -11.02
N LEU A 266 -7.61 9.00 -9.74
CA LEU A 266 -6.22 8.94 -9.30
C LEU A 266 -5.47 7.77 -9.93
N SER A 267 -6.08 6.57 -10.02
CA SER A 267 -5.42 5.42 -10.64
C SER A 267 -5.09 5.66 -12.11
N GLU A 268 -5.90 6.44 -12.82
CA GLU A 268 -5.72 6.77 -14.22
C GLU A 268 -4.72 7.93 -14.44
N ASN A 269 -4.68 8.89 -13.52
CA ASN A 269 -4.02 10.18 -13.76
C ASN A 269 -2.78 10.43 -12.90
N LEU A 270 -2.67 9.81 -11.74
CA LEU A 270 -1.63 10.09 -10.72
C LEU A 270 -0.19 9.94 -11.25
N LEU A 271 0.04 9.01 -12.19
CA LEU A 271 1.36 8.74 -12.75
C LEU A 271 1.59 9.40 -14.11
N LYS A 272 0.60 10.12 -14.65
CA LYS A 272 0.78 10.88 -15.89
C LYS A 272 1.76 12.05 -15.67
N LYS A 273 2.51 12.37 -16.70
CA LYS A 273 3.42 13.52 -16.69
C LYS A 273 2.58 14.81 -16.85
N ALA A 274 2.29 15.45 -15.72
CA ALA A 274 1.52 16.68 -15.65
C ALA A 274 2.12 17.63 -14.60
N THR A 275 1.97 18.94 -14.80
CA THR A 275 2.33 19.94 -13.80
C THR A 275 1.22 20.07 -12.76
N LEU A 276 1.55 20.52 -11.54
CA LEU A 276 0.58 20.63 -10.45
C LEU A 276 -0.53 21.63 -10.70
N ASP A 277 -0.26 22.66 -11.51
CA ASP A 277 -1.19 23.72 -11.90
C ASP A 277 -2.03 23.36 -13.15
N SER A 278 -1.71 22.25 -13.83
CA SER A 278 -2.55 21.74 -14.93
C SER A 278 -3.88 21.21 -14.40
N GLU A 279 -4.88 21.08 -15.27
CA GLU A 279 -6.17 20.49 -14.93
C GLU A 279 -6.05 19.11 -14.28
N ILE A 280 -5.23 18.22 -14.88
CA ILE A 280 -4.97 16.88 -14.35
C ILE A 280 -4.28 16.96 -12.98
N GLY A 281 -3.28 17.85 -12.82
CA GLY A 281 -2.57 18.00 -11.55
C GLY A 281 -3.46 18.51 -10.42
N ARG A 282 -4.29 19.51 -10.70
CA ARG A 282 -5.29 20.05 -9.75
C ARG A 282 -6.30 19.00 -9.35
N GLN A 283 -6.87 18.29 -10.33
CA GLN A 283 -7.82 17.21 -10.06
C GLN A 283 -7.22 16.11 -9.18
N CYS A 284 -5.96 15.70 -9.44
CA CYS A 284 -5.28 14.73 -8.60
C CYS A 284 -5.05 15.24 -7.17
N LEU A 285 -4.74 16.52 -6.98
CA LEU A 285 -4.60 17.13 -5.66
C LEU A 285 -5.93 17.13 -4.91
N GLU A 286 -7.00 17.58 -5.54
CA GLU A 286 -8.35 17.65 -4.96
C GLU A 286 -8.88 16.25 -4.61
N ASP A 287 -8.74 15.28 -5.51
CA ASP A 287 -9.13 13.91 -5.29
C ASP A 287 -8.39 13.29 -4.09
N MET A 288 -7.07 13.55 -4.00
CA MET A 288 -6.28 13.01 -2.89
C MET A 288 -6.64 13.69 -1.56
N VAL A 289 -6.89 15.01 -1.54
CA VAL A 289 -7.39 15.71 -0.36
C VAL A 289 -8.73 15.15 0.07
N THR A 290 -9.66 14.92 -0.87
CA THR A 290 -10.98 14.34 -0.59
C THR A 290 -10.84 12.97 0.06
N ILE A 291 -9.97 12.09 -0.45
CA ILE A 291 -9.71 10.78 0.18
C ILE A 291 -9.11 10.92 1.58
N CYS A 292 -8.18 11.87 1.78
CA CYS A 292 -7.55 12.09 3.08
C CYS A 292 -8.50 12.67 4.13
N THR A 293 -9.50 13.44 3.71
CA THR A 293 -10.47 14.10 4.60
C THR A 293 -11.78 13.34 4.75
N SER A 294 -11.99 12.28 3.94
CA SER A 294 -13.20 11.47 4.02
C SER A 294 -13.38 10.86 5.41
N THR A 295 -14.56 11.05 5.98
CA THR A 295 -14.97 10.48 7.27
C THR A 295 -15.71 9.16 7.13
N GLU A 296 -15.97 8.71 5.90
CA GLU A 296 -16.63 7.43 5.65
C GLU A 296 -15.76 6.27 6.11
N ARG A 297 -16.27 5.53 7.10
CA ARG A 297 -15.54 4.43 7.77
C ARG A 297 -15.85 3.06 7.20
N ALA A 298 -16.92 2.91 6.44
CA ALA A 298 -17.36 1.64 5.88
C ALA A 298 -17.66 1.76 4.40
N VAL A 299 -16.96 0.94 3.59
CA VAL A 299 -17.27 0.76 2.17
C VAL A 299 -17.93 -0.61 2.03
N TYR A 300 -19.21 -0.61 1.68
CA TYR A 300 -19.94 -1.84 1.40
C TYR A 300 -19.72 -2.31 -0.04
N TYR A 301 -19.75 -3.62 -0.24
CA TYR A 301 -19.78 -4.16 -1.60
C TYR A 301 -21.03 -3.66 -2.33
N PRO A 302 -20.98 -3.44 -3.65
CA PRO A 302 -22.15 -3.05 -4.45
C PRO A 302 -23.31 -4.02 -4.26
N GLY A 303 -24.50 -3.47 -4.01
CA GLY A 303 -25.69 -4.25 -3.69
C GLY A 303 -25.80 -4.66 -2.21
N MET A 304 -24.79 -4.40 -1.39
CA MET A 304 -24.85 -4.57 0.05
C MET A 304 -25.24 -3.24 0.69
N ALA A 305 -26.33 -3.21 1.40
CA ALA A 305 -26.77 -2.07 2.21
C ALA A 305 -26.83 -2.52 3.68
N PRO A 306 -26.70 -1.60 4.64
CA PRO A 306 -26.96 -1.90 6.02
C PRO A 306 -28.37 -2.45 6.20
N GLU A 307 -28.52 -3.56 6.91
CA GLU A 307 -29.81 -4.12 7.29
C GLU A 307 -30.13 -3.63 8.71
N GLU A 308 -31.22 -2.91 8.86
CA GLU A 308 -31.67 -2.36 10.17
C GLU A 308 -30.59 -1.57 10.93
N GLY A 309 -29.73 -0.83 10.19
CA GLY A 309 -28.63 -0.07 10.76
C GLY A 309 -27.43 -0.91 11.24
N ARG A 310 -27.35 -2.18 10.81
CA ARG A 310 -26.26 -3.10 11.15
C ARG A 310 -25.51 -3.56 9.90
N CYS A 311 -24.22 -3.82 10.07
CA CYS A 311 -23.39 -4.37 9.01
C CYS A 311 -23.78 -5.83 8.71
N PRO A 312 -24.16 -6.17 7.45
CA PRO A 312 -24.57 -7.54 7.11
C PRO A 312 -23.44 -8.57 7.21
N ILE A 313 -22.18 -8.13 7.29
CA ILE A 313 -21.00 -9.02 7.43
C ILE A 313 -20.67 -9.32 8.88
N CYS A 314 -20.66 -8.31 9.76
CA CYS A 314 -20.21 -8.46 11.14
C CYS A 314 -21.29 -8.17 12.19
N ASN A 315 -22.49 -7.83 11.77
CA ASN A 315 -23.66 -7.50 12.59
C ASN A 315 -23.45 -6.38 13.62
N LYS A 316 -22.40 -5.55 13.44
CA LYS A 316 -22.17 -4.38 14.29
C LYS A 316 -23.06 -3.23 13.87
N SER A 317 -23.50 -2.45 14.86
CA SER A 317 -24.21 -1.19 14.61
C SER A 317 -23.31 -0.22 13.81
N ILE A 318 -23.90 0.48 12.85
CA ILE A 318 -23.19 1.47 12.01
C ILE A 318 -23.09 2.81 12.74
N LEU A 319 -23.90 2.98 13.78
CA LEU A 319 -23.97 4.21 14.58
C LEU A 319 -23.05 4.20 15.82
N GLU A 320 -22.36 3.11 16.07
CA GLU A 320 -21.27 2.97 17.04
C GLU A 320 -19.91 2.90 16.31
#